data_e1b55d5daa42b5076a2a6883bac5330c
#
_entry.id   e1b55d5daa42b5076a2a6883bac5330c
#
_cell.length_a   1.000
_cell.length_b   1.000
_cell.length_c   1.000
_cell.angle_alpha   90.00
_cell.angle_beta   90.00
_cell.angle_gamma   90.00
#
_symmetry.space_group_name_H-M   'P 1'
#
loop_
_entity.id
_entity.type
_entity.pdbx_description
1 polymer ?
#
loop_
_entity_poly.entity_id
_entity_poly.type
_entity_poly.pdbx_seq_one_letter_code
_entity_poly.pdbx_strand_id
1 'polypeptide(L)'
;EIAQCLVGSEMCIRDRPTDDRQTTGGRNNMKVVSATKVLLYSGLLAERDRETLFEVNALLPQFEYGREYDQESFLVAMQSCFQTTDDREAVTIMASNIVNTQQGTFSDDGVSQQAIIKTGVTTKDAAFVPNPVSLIPYRTFLEVPQPASDFVFRISEGRGGAPAFKLVAADGGLWKSQAVDNVKNYLVKALADVPDREKITIIA
;
A
#
# COMPACT_ATOMS: atom_id res chain seq x y z
N GLU A 1 -6.91 -6.58 -13.62
CA GLU A 1 -8.03 -7.35 -13.00
C GLU A 1 -9.25 -6.49 -12.69
N ILE A 2 -9.13 -5.30 -12.08
CA ILE A 2 -10.29 -4.43 -11.82
C ILE A 2 -11.06 -4.14 -13.12
N ALA A 3 -10.34 -3.79 -14.21
CA ALA A 3 -10.96 -3.50 -15.51
C ALA A 3 -11.49 -4.77 -16.19
N GLN A 4 -10.84 -5.92 -16.01
CA GLN A 4 -11.30 -7.20 -16.55
C GLN A 4 -12.58 -7.70 -15.87
N CYS A 5 -12.72 -7.49 -14.58
CA CYS A 5 -13.99 -7.73 -13.86
C CYS A 5 -15.13 -6.85 -14.39
N LEU A 6 -14.80 -5.67 -14.99
CA LEU A 6 -15.78 -4.75 -15.56
C LEU A 6 -16.15 -5.05 -17.01
N VAL A 7 -15.28 -5.74 -17.76
CA VAL A 7 -15.38 -5.84 -19.24
C VAL A 7 -15.79 -7.25 -19.69
N GLY A 8 -16.08 -8.20 -18.82
CA GLY A 8 -16.67 -9.40 -19.36
C GLY A 8 -16.13 -10.76 -18.93
N SER A 9 -15.69 -10.93 -17.71
CA SER A 9 -15.75 -12.26 -17.16
C SER A 9 -17.10 -12.47 -16.50
N GLU A 10 -17.88 -13.41 -17.00
CA GLU A 10 -19.17 -13.84 -16.43
C GLU A 10 -19.09 -14.24 -14.95
N MET A 11 -17.92 -14.31 -14.37
CA MET A 11 -17.66 -14.69 -12.98
C MET A 11 -17.76 -13.56 -11.96
N CYS A 12 -17.81 -12.29 -12.38
CA CYS A 12 -17.96 -11.14 -11.47
C CYS A 12 -19.37 -10.53 -11.48
N ILE A 13 -20.25 -11.02 -12.33
CA ILE A 13 -21.65 -10.64 -12.31
C ILE A 13 -22.35 -11.62 -11.37
N ARG A 14 -22.63 -11.15 -10.16
CA ARG A 14 -23.60 -11.81 -9.31
C ARG A 14 -24.88 -11.90 -10.13
N ASP A 15 -25.33 -13.12 -10.45
CA ASP A 15 -26.57 -13.34 -11.18
C ASP A 15 -27.63 -12.42 -10.62
N ARG A 16 -28.06 -11.46 -11.48
CA ARG A 16 -29.15 -10.57 -11.12
C ARG A 16 -30.35 -11.46 -10.82
N PRO A 17 -30.93 -11.45 -9.62
CA PRO A 17 -32.25 -11.94 -9.47
C PRO A 17 -33.10 -11.17 -10.49
N THR A 18 -33.83 -11.89 -11.34
CA THR A 18 -34.81 -11.32 -12.28
C THR A 18 -35.98 -10.73 -11.49
N ASP A 19 -35.69 -9.68 -10.72
CA ASP A 19 -36.71 -8.89 -10.07
C ASP A 19 -36.90 -7.64 -10.94
N ASP A 20 -38.10 -7.46 -11.45
CA ASP A 20 -38.57 -6.38 -12.32
C ASP A 20 -38.49 -4.98 -11.67
N ARG A 21 -37.46 -4.71 -10.89
CA ARG A 21 -37.22 -3.37 -10.32
C ARG A 21 -36.80 -2.43 -11.44
N GLN A 22 -37.77 -1.74 -11.96
CA GLN A 22 -37.56 -0.70 -12.99
C GLN A 22 -36.58 0.34 -12.47
N THR A 23 -35.37 0.36 -13.03
CA THR A 23 -34.46 1.49 -12.83
C THR A 23 -35.06 2.71 -13.53
N THR A 24 -35.23 3.78 -12.81
CA THR A 24 -35.68 5.07 -13.38
C THR A 24 -34.54 5.71 -14.19
N GLY A 25 -34.00 5.02 -15.20
CA GLY A 25 -33.08 5.59 -16.21
C GLY A 25 -31.80 6.24 -15.67
N GLY A 26 -31.40 5.96 -14.44
CA GLY A 26 -30.24 6.57 -13.80
C GLY A 26 -28.92 5.92 -14.23
N ARG A 27 -27.84 6.73 -14.19
CA ARG A 27 -26.48 6.24 -14.44
C ARG A 27 -26.00 5.36 -13.27
N ASN A 28 -25.28 4.32 -13.59
CA ASN A 28 -24.54 3.54 -12.59
C ASN A 28 -23.41 4.40 -12.00
N ASN A 29 -23.08 4.18 -10.72
CA ASN A 29 -22.07 4.96 -10.03
C ASN A 29 -20.95 4.05 -9.55
N MET A 30 -19.77 4.24 -10.10
CA MET A 30 -18.55 3.58 -9.63
C MET A 30 -17.88 4.49 -8.61
N LYS A 31 -17.84 4.05 -7.36
CA LYS A 31 -17.28 4.81 -6.25
C LYS A 31 -15.95 4.21 -5.79
N VAL A 32 -14.89 5.01 -5.84
CA VAL A 32 -13.64 4.72 -5.15
C VAL A 32 -13.83 5.10 -3.68
N VAL A 33 -14.06 4.10 -2.85
CA VAL A 33 -14.39 4.31 -1.41
C VAL A 33 -13.13 4.59 -0.61
N SER A 34 -12.03 3.91 -0.97
CA SER A 34 -10.73 4.05 -0.30
C SER A 34 -9.61 3.63 -1.25
N ALA A 35 -8.37 3.72 -0.79
CA ALA A 35 -7.20 3.22 -1.51
C ALA A 35 -7.29 1.73 -1.92
N THR A 36 -8.13 0.95 -1.25
CA THR A 36 -8.21 -0.50 -1.39
C THR A 36 -9.60 -1.01 -1.74
N LYS A 37 -10.60 -0.13 -1.93
CA LYS A 37 -11.99 -0.53 -2.13
C LYS A 37 -12.69 0.30 -3.18
N VAL A 38 -13.30 -0.40 -4.14
CA VAL A 38 -14.16 0.17 -5.18
C VAL A 38 -15.52 -0.52 -5.14
N LEU A 39 -16.59 0.27 -5.27
CA LEU A 39 -17.97 -0.22 -5.36
C LEU A 39 -18.62 0.25 -6.66
N LEU A 40 -19.45 -0.60 -7.25
CA LEU A 40 -20.39 -0.21 -8.31
C LEU A 40 -21.81 -0.26 -7.79
N TYR A 41 -22.51 0.85 -7.90
CA TYR A 41 -23.92 0.97 -7.57
C TYR A 41 -24.76 1.05 -8.84
N SER A 42 -25.98 0.54 -8.77
CA SER A 42 -27.01 0.74 -9.80
C SER A 42 -27.36 2.21 -9.97
N GLY A 43 -28.08 2.53 -11.04
CA GLY A 43 -28.88 3.75 -11.11
C GLY A 43 -29.86 3.86 -9.92
N LEU A 44 -30.48 5.01 -9.78
CA LEU A 44 -31.50 5.20 -8.73
C LEU A 44 -32.71 4.33 -9.03
N LEU A 45 -33.09 3.52 -8.06
CA LEU A 45 -34.30 2.69 -8.11
C LEU A 45 -35.56 3.52 -7.81
N ALA A 46 -36.73 2.98 -8.10
CA ALA A 46 -38.01 3.65 -7.85
C ALA A 46 -38.21 4.05 -6.38
N GLU A 47 -37.67 3.28 -5.46
CA GLU A 47 -37.69 3.50 -4.00
C GLU A 47 -36.66 4.54 -3.52
N ARG A 48 -35.97 5.22 -4.44
CA ARG A 48 -34.88 6.17 -4.17
C ARG A 48 -33.65 5.56 -3.47
N ASP A 49 -33.48 4.25 -3.62
CA ASP A 49 -32.32 3.48 -3.14
C ASP A 49 -31.39 3.10 -4.31
N ARG A 50 -30.23 2.53 -3.99
CA ARG A 50 -29.25 2.01 -4.94
C ARG A 50 -28.79 0.63 -4.51
N GLU A 51 -28.78 -0.29 -5.46
CA GLU A 51 -28.24 -1.61 -5.25
C GLU A 51 -26.73 -1.61 -5.47
N THR A 52 -25.96 -2.29 -4.59
CA THR A 52 -24.56 -2.57 -4.81
C THR A 52 -24.43 -3.73 -5.78
N LEU A 53 -23.98 -3.44 -7.02
CA LEU A 53 -23.86 -4.45 -8.07
C LEU A 53 -22.64 -5.32 -7.86
N PHE A 54 -21.50 -4.69 -7.50
CA PHE A 54 -20.32 -5.44 -7.06
C PHE A 54 -19.41 -4.60 -6.16
N GLU A 55 -18.54 -5.31 -5.45
CA GLU A 55 -17.50 -4.77 -4.58
C GLU A 55 -16.16 -5.41 -4.95
N VAL A 56 -15.12 -4.59 -5.08
CA VAL A 56 -13.75 -5.03 -5.32
C VAL A 56 -12.85 -4.53 -4.20
N ASN A 57 -12.09 -5.43 -3.60
CA ASN A 57 -11.11 -5.14 -2.57
C ASN A 57 -9.71 -5.54 -3.05
N ALA A 58 -8.72 -4.70 -2.80
CA ALA A 58 -7.33 -5.01 -3.12
C ALA A 58 -6.79 -6.08 -2.17
N LEU A 59 -6.12 -7.09 -2.73
CA LEU A 59 -5.38 -8.09 -1.97
C LEU A 59 -3.93 -7.64 -1.87
N LEU A 60 -3.50 -7.29 -0.67
CA LEU A 60 -2.19 -6.66 -0.43
C LEU A 60 -1.39 -7.42 0.62
N PRO A 61 -0.05 -7.43 0.50
CA PRO A 61 0.81 -7.89 1.56
C PRO A 61 0.65 -6.96 2.78
N GLN A 62 0.76 -7.51 3.97
CA GLN A 62 0.58 -6.76 5.21
C GLN A 62 1.93 -6.41 5.83
N PHE A 63 2.14 -5.12 6.09
CA PHE A 63 3.25 -4.61 6.88
C PHE A 63 2.70 -3.78 8.05
N GLU A 64 3.12 -4.09 9.27
CA GLU A 64 2.66 -3.40 10.48
C GLU A 64 3.61 -2.24 10.83
N TYR A 65 3.20 -1.01 10.47
CA TYR A 65 3.97 0.20 10.79
C TYR A 65 4.00 0.46 12.30
N GLY A 66 5.16 0.87 12.80
CA GLY A 66 5.36 1.14 14.23
C GLY A 66 5.64 -0.11 15.08
N ARG A 67 5.50 -1.32 14.52
CA ARG A 67 5.89 -2.58 15.16
C ARG A 67 7.40 -2.81 15.01
N GLU A 68 7.99 -3.47 15.98
CA GLU A 68 9.36 -3.96 15.91
C GLU A 68 9.41 -5.34 15.24
N TYR A 69 10.34 -5.49 14.30
CA TYR A 69 10.63 -6.70 13.57
C TYR A 69 12.04 -7.18 13.94
N ASP A 70 12.25 -8.48 14.06
CA ASP A 70 13.58 -9.07 14.03
C ASP A 70 14.21 -8.91 12.63
N GLN A 71 15.52 -9.16 12.51
CA GLN A 71 16.27 -8.94 11.29
C GLN A 71 15.72 -9.72 10.09
N GLU A 72 15.45 -11.01 10.27
CA GLU A 72 14.97 -11.87 9.18
C GLU A 72 13.58 -11.45 8.71
N SER A 73 12.64 -11.32 9.65
CA SER A 73 11.27 -10.88 9.36
C SER A 73 11.23 -9.49 8.72
N PHE A 74 12.11 -8.57 9.14
CA PHE A 74 12.22 -7.25 8.53
C PHE A 74 12.71 -7.31 7.09
N LEU A 75 13.78 -8.06 6.81
CA LEU A 75 14.34 -8.21 5.47
C LEU A 75 13.33 -8.86 4.50
N VAL A 76 12.61 -9.87 4.95
CA VAL A 76 11.54 -10.51 4.17
C VAL A 76 10.41 -9.51 3.88
N ALA A 77 9.98 -8.75 4.90
CA ALA A 77 8.94 -7.76 4.75
C ALA A 77 9.34 -6.62 3.80
N MET A 78 10.60 -6.15 3.86
CA MET A 78 11.12 -5.13 2.94
C MET A 78 11.09 -5.60 1.48
N GLN A 79 11.32 -6.89 1.23
CA GLN A 79 11.29 -7.44 -0.12
C GLN A 79 9.87 -7.71 -0.63
N SER A 80 8.96 -8.13 0.25
CA SER A 80 7.60 -8.56 -0.14
C SER A 80 6.58 -7.42 -0.13
N CYS A 81 6.75 -6.40 0.72
CA CYS A 81 5.75 -5.35 0.92
C CYS A 81 6.09 -4.02 0.24
N PHE A 82 7.29 -3.86 -0.32
CA PHE A 82 7.76 -2.59 -0.88
C PHE A 82 8.34 -2.76 -2.28
N GLN A 83 8.12 -1.77 -3.15
CA GLN A 83 8.76 -1.72 -4.46
C GLN A 83 10.27 -1.50 -4.31
N THR A 84 11.04 -1.95 -5.30
CA THR A 84 12.49 -1.74 -5.35
C THR A 84 12.79 -0.27 -5.62
N THR A 85 13.51 0.37 -4.70
CA THR A 85 14.01 1.75 -4.78
C THR A 85 15.39 1.80 -4.14
N ASP A 86 16.18 2.83 -4.46
CA ASP A 86 17.51 3.02 -3.87
C ASP A 86 17.42 3.09 -2.34
N ASP A 87 16.43 3.80 -1.79
CA ASP A 87 16.21 3.90 -0.34
C ASP A 87 15.85 2.54 0.28
N ARG A 88 15.02 1.72 -0.41
CA ARG A 88 14.73 0.36 0.06
C ARG A 88 15.99 -0.49 0.11
N GLU A 89 16.83 -0.40 -0.92
CA GLU A 89 18.11 -1.13 -0.96
C GLU A 89 19.04 -0.67 0.14
N ALA A 90 19.18 0.64 0.37
CA ALA A 90 19.99 1.19 1.45
C ALA A 90 19.54 0.69 2.82
N VAL A 91 18.22 0.72 3.11
CA VAL A 91 17.66 0.19 4.37
C VAL A 91 17.91 -1.32 4.49
N THR A 92 17.74 -2.08 3.41
CA THR A 92 17.94 -3.53 3.39
C THR A 92 19.41 -3.88 3.62
N ILE A 93 20.34 -3.20 2.97
CA ILE A 93 21.79 -3.38 3.17
C ILE A 93 22.16 -3.05 4.60
N MET A 94 21.68 -1.94 5.15
CA MET A 94 21.94 -1.56 6.52
C MET A 94 21.42 -2.62 7.49
N ALA A 95 20.15 -3.03 7.34
CA ALA A 95 19.53 -4.03 8.21
C ALA A 95 20.28 -5.39 8.16
N SER A 96 20.76 -5.80 6.98
CA SER A 96 21.52 -7.06 6.82
C SER A 96 22.91 -7.03 7.44
N ASN A 97 23.55 -5.86 7.52
CA ASN A 97 24.92 -5.70 7.98
C ASN A 97 25.06 -5.33 9.46
N ILE A 98 23.96 -5.08 10.16
CA ILE A 98 24.00 -4.81 11.60
C ILE A 98 24.44 -6.05 12.35
N VAL A 99 25.48 -5.88 13.17
CA VAL A 99 26.02 -6.94 14.02
C VAL A 99 25.40 -6.81 15.40
N ASN A 100 24.97 -7.95 15.94
CA ASN A 100 24.58 -8.06 17.34
C ASN A 100 25.82 -7.81 18.21
N THR A 101 25.94 -6.63 18.78
CA THR A 101 27.00 -6.29 19.71
C THR A 101 26.39 -6.17 21.11
N GLN A 102 26.77 -7.07 22.00
CA GLN A 102 26.44 -6.96 23.43
C GLN A 102 26.99 -5.67 24.11
N GLN A 103 27.55 -4.75 23.32
CA GLN A 103 28.12 -3.47 23.73
C GLN A 103 27.83 -2.34 22.74
N GLY A 104 26.84 -2.50 21.86
CA GLY A 104 26.46 -1.45 20.90
C GLY A 104 25.71 -0.32 21.59
N THR A 105 26.38 0.78 21.87
CA THR A 105 25.72 2.05 22.17
C THR A 105 25.09 2.58 20.89
N PHE A 106 23.78 2.45 20.77
CA PHE A 106 23.03 3.25 19.80
C PHE A 106 23.05 4.69 20.31
N SER A 107 23.80 5.57 19.64
CA SER A 107 23.73 6.98 19.95
C SER A 107 22.54 7.56 19.19
N ASP A 108 21.53 8.00 19.92
CA ASP A 108 20.30 8.59 19.38
C ASP A 108 20.17 10.00 19.97
N ASP A 109 20.21 11.03 19.12
CA ASP A 109 19.97 12.43 19.49
C ASP A 109 18.49 12.85 19.23
N GLY A 110 17.62 11.88 18.91
CA GLY A 110 16.20 12.08 18.57
C GLY A 110 15.97 12.41 17.10
N VAL A 111 16.99 12.80 16.35
CA VAL A 111 16.92 13.17 14.92
C VAL A 111 17.70 12.19 14.07
N SER A 112 18.94 11.91 14.44
CA SER A 112 19.84 10.99 13.74
C SER A 112 20.23 9.82 14.62
N GLN A 113 20.37 8.64 14.02
CA GLN A 113 20.76 7.44 14.71
C GLN A 113 22.04 6.87 14.07
N GLN A 114 22.99 6.47 14.88
CA GLN A 114 24.17 5.75 14.45
C GLN A 114 24.07 4.27 14.86
N ALA A 115 24.42 3.40 13.94
CA ALA A 115 24.47 1.95 14.19
C ALA A 115 25.85 1.41 13.80
N ILE A 116 26.30 0.40 14.50
CA ILE A 116 27.53 -0.30 14.15
C ILE A 116 27.20 -1.36 13.10
N ILE A 117 27.82 -1.25 11.93
CA ILE A 117 27.67 -2.20 10.83
C ILE A 117 28.95 -2.99 10.62
N LYS A 118 28.83 -4.17 10.04
CA LYS A 118 29.95 -5.00 9.63
C LYS A 118 30.37 -4.64 8.21
N THR A 119 31.54 -4.03 8.08
CA THR A 119 32.15 -3.70 6.79
C THR A 119 33.30 -4.66 6.52
N GLY A 120 33.10 -5.65 5.65
CA GLY A 120 34.09 -6.70 5.38
C GLY A 120 34.27 -7.72 6.50
N VAL A 121 35.38 -8.47 6.47
CA VAL A 121 35.62 -9.60 7.38
C VAL A 121 36.05 -9.16 8.80
N THR A 122 36.54 -7.96 8.98
CA THR A 122 37.19 -7.52 10.25
C THR A 122 36.88 -6.11 10.71
N THR A 123 36.18 -5.28 9.97
CA THR A 123 36.00 -3.86 10.33
C THR A 123 34.56 -3.61 10.79
N LYS A 124 34.41 -3.00 11.96
CA LYS A 124 33.13 -2.49 12.47
C LYS A 124 33.17 -0.97 12.32
N ASP A 125 32.33 -0.43 11.45
CA ASP A 125 32.22 1.01 11.26
C ASP A 125 30.85 1.51 11.76
N ALA A 126 30.86 2.73 12.30
CA ALA A 126 29.62 3.44 12.62
C ALA A 126 29.01 3.96 11.32
N ALA A 127 27.76 3.60 11.04
CA ALA A 127 27.01 4.11 9.92
C ALA A 127 25.79 4.90 10.39
N PHE A 128 25.50 5.99 9.68
CA PHE A 128 24.27 6.74 9.92
C PHE A 128 23.08 5.98 9.37
N VAL A 129 22.04 5.85 10.19
CA VAL A 129 20.76 5.30 9.78
C VAL A 129 20.07 6.33 8.88
N PRO A 130 19.71 5.99 7.63
CA PRO A 130 19.02 6.93 6.77
C PRO A 130 17.68 7.35 7.38
N ASN A 131 17.44 8.66 7.49
CA ASN A 131 16.19 9.23 8.03
C ASN A 131 15.98 10.67 7.50
N PRO A 132 14.78 10.97 6.97
CA PRO A 132 13.75 10.01 6.58
C PRO A 132 14.17 9.15 5.39
N VAL A 133 13.48 8.01 5.17
CA VAL A 133 13.61 7.19 3.95
C VAL A 133 12.33 7.27 3.15
N SER A 134 12.44 7.42 1.84
CA SER A 134 11.29 7.45 0.94
C SER A 134 11.07 6.05 0.34
N LEU A 135 9.97 5.41 0.74
CA LEU A 135 9.64 4.04 0.34
C LEU A 135 8.31 4.00 -0.41
N ILE A 136 8.14 2.98 -1.24
CA ILE A 136 6.92 2.74 -2.02
C ILE A 136 6.29 1.41 -1.61
N PRO A 137 5.48 1.40 -0.54
CA PRO A 137 4.79 0.18 -0.12
C PRO A 137 3.61 -0.16 -1.04
N TYR A 138 3.29 -1.46 -1.14
CA TYR A 138 2.05 -1.91 -1.78
C TYR A 138 0.87 -1.64 -0.85
N ARG A 139 0.12 -0.54 -1.10
CA ARG A 139 -0.99 -0.06 -0.25
C ARG A 139 -2.29 0.17 -1.00
N THR A 140 -2.29 0.01 -2.32
CA THR A 140 -3.46 0.13 -3.18
C THR A 140 -3.45 -0.98 -4.22
N PHE A 141 -4.43 -1.03 -5.08
CA PHE A 141 -4.49 -2.03 -6.17
C PHE A 141 -3.17 -2.09 -6.94
N LEU A 142 -2.71 -3.30 -7.25
CA LEU A 142 -1.39 -3.52 -7.87
C LEU A 142 -1.31 -2.98 -9.30
N GLU A 143 -2.46 -2.77 -9.95
CA GLU A 143 -2.59 -2.27 -11.31
C GLU A 143 -2.38 -0.76 -11.43
N VAL A 144 -2.35 -0.05 -10.28
CA VAL A 144 -2.16 1.40 -10.26
C VAL A 144 -0.81 1.78 -9.65
N PRO A 145 -0.28 2.97 -9.98
CA PRO A 145 0.94 3.46 -9.35
C PRO A 145 0.80 3.51 -7.82
N GLN A 146 1.77 2.92 -7.12
CA GLN A 146 1.81 2.96 -5.66
C GLN A 146 2.37 4.31 -5.20
N PRO A 147 1.70 5.02 -4.28
CA PRO A 147 2.23 6.27 -3.75
C PRO A 147 3.49 6.07 -2.91
N ALA A 148 4.51 6.91 -3.13
CA ALA A 148 5.65 6.99 -2.25
C ALA A 148 5.26 7.65 -0.92
N SER A 149 5.97 7.31 0.14
CA SER A 149 5.79 7.89 1.47
C SER A 149 7.12 7.96 2.20
N ASP A 150 7.27 8.98 3.03
CA ASP A 150 8.43 9.11 3.91
C ASP A 150 8.21 8.34 5.20
N PHE A 151 9.27 7.70 5.66
CA PHE A 151 9.28 6.91 6.89
C PHE A 151 10.46 7.30 7.76
N VAL A 152 10.23 7.25 9.07
CA VAL A 152 11.29 7.23 10.05
C VAL A 152 11.70 5.77 10.24
N PHE A 153 12.92 5.43 9.85
CA PHE A 153 13.53 4.13 10.09
C PHE A 153 14.26 4.15 11.43
N ARG A 154 14.00 3.19 12.29
CA ARG A 154 14.60 3.07 13.63
C ARG A 154 15.12 1.66 13.86
N ILE A 155 16.25 1.62 14.56
CA ILE A 155 16.89 0.41 15.03
C ILE A 155 16.95 0.48 16.54
N SER A 156 16.56 -0.58 17.22
CA SER A 156 16.54 -0.70 18.68
C SER A 156 17.14 -2.03 19.10
N GLU A 157 17.41 -2.18 20.38
CA GLU A 157 17.75 -3.47 20.97
C GLU A 157 16.46 -4.25 21.23
N GLY A 158 16.32 -5.38 20.55
CA GLY A 158 15.20 -6.30 20.73
C GLY A 158 15.46 -7.32 21.83
N ARG A 159 14.62 -8.34 21.90
CA ARG A 159 14.75 -9.41 22.90
C ARG A 159 16.08 -10.16 22.77
N GLY A 160 16.77 -10.30 23.90
CA GLY A 160 18.05 -11.02 23.95
C GLY A 160 19.25 -10.28 23.35
N GLY A 161 19.16 -8.95 23.19
CA GLY A 161 20.24 -8.13 22.64
C GLY A 161 20.33 -8.16 21.11
N ALA A 162 19.42 -8.82 20.44
CA ALA A 162 19.35 -8.83 18.97
C ALA A 162 18.83 -7.49 18.42
N PRO A 163 19.27 -7.04 17.22
CA PRO A 163 18.74 -5.83 16.64
C PRO A 163 17.26 -6.00 16.26
N ALA A 164 16.46 -4.98 16.53
CA ALA A 164 15.07 -4.86 16.13
C ALA A 164 14.88 -3.62 15.25
N PHE A 165 14.03 -3.75 14.24
CA PHE A 165 13.83 -2.76 13.19
C PHE A 165 12.39 -2.28 13.17
N LYS A 166 12.20 -0.98 12.96
CA LYS A 166 10.87 -0.38 12.91
C LYS A 166 10.79 0.71 11.87
N LEU A 167 9.66 0.75 11.12
CA LEU A 167 9.30 1.85 10.23
C LEU A 167 8.06 2.56 10.77
N VAL A 168 8.14 3.88 10.86
CA VAL A 168 7.03 4.73 11.28
C VAL A 168 6.70 5.68 10.12
N ALA A 169 5.44 5.70 9.68
CA ALA A 169 5.01 6.60 8.60
C ALA A 169 5.13 8.07 9.04
N ALA A 170 5.71 8.91 8.18
CA ALA A 170 5.99 10.32 8.46
C ALA A 170 5.28 11.28 7.48
N ASP A 171 4.40 10.77 6.62
CA ASP A 171 3.71 11.53 5.57
C ASP A 171 2.31 12.03 5.97
N GLY A 172 1.91 11.83 7.23
CA GLY A 172 0.58 12.22 7.71
C GLY A 172 -0.60 11.52 7.03
N GLY A 173 -0.33 10.49 6.21
CA GLY A 173 -1.35 9.75 5.47
C GLY A 173 -1.73 10.36 4.11
N LEU A 174 -0.94 11.30 3.59
CA LEU A 174 -1.14 11.94 2.28
C LEU A 174 -1.27 10.92 1.14
N TRP A 175 -0.54 9.80 1.24
CA TRP A 175 -0.61 8.70 0.29
C TRP A 175 -2.03 8.19 0.02
N LYS A 176 -2.96 8.31 0.98
CA LYS A 176 -4.35 7.83 0.82
C LYS A 176 -5.09 8.60 -0.26
N SER A 177 -4.98 9.91 -0.27
CA SER A 177 -5.59 10.75 -1.31
C SER A 177 -4.95 10.47 -2.67
N GLN A 178 -3.63 10.36 -2.73
CA GLN A 178 -2.91 10.01 -3.96
C GLN A 178 -3.34 8.63 -4.50
N ALA A 179 -3.50 7.63 -3.63
CA ALA A 179 -3.96 6.30 -4.03
C ALA A 179 -5.38 6.33 -4.60
N VAL A 180 -6.30 7.07 -3.96
CA VAL A 180 -7.68 7.23 -4.45
C VAL A 180 -7.69 7.90 -5.84
N ASP A 181 -6.89 8.94 -6.05
CA ASP A 181 -6.75 9.61 -7.34
C ASP A 181 -6.14 8.67 -8.41
N ASN A 182 -5.14 7.86 -8.04
CA ASN A 182 -4.53 6.89 -8.94
C ASN A 182 -5.56 5.84 -9.39
N VAL A 183 -6.34 5.30 -8.47
CA VAL A 183 -7.43 4.35 -8.77
C VAL A 183 -8.48 4.98 -9.68
N LYS A 184 -8.93 6.21 -9.36
CA LYS A 184 -9.87 6.95 -10.20
C LYS A 184 -9.35 7.15 -11.62
N ASN A 185 -8.12 7.62 -11.76
CA ASN A 185 -7.49 7.86 -13.05
C ASN A 185 -7.34 6.57 -13.87
N TYR A 186 -6.99 5.46 -13.20
CA TYR A 186 -6.94 4.15 -13.83
C TYR A 186 -8.32 3.74 -14.36
N LEU A 187 -9.37 3.86 -13.55
CA LEU A 187 -10.74 3.51 -13.96
C LEU A 187 -11.24 4.37 -15.11
N VAL A 188 -10.94 5.67 -15.08
CA VAL A 188 -11.29 6.58 -16.20
C VAL A 188 -10.65 6.12 -17.51
N LYS A 189 -9.37 5.76 -17.48
CA LYS A 189 -8.63 5.28 -18.65
C LYS A 189 -9.11 3.90 -19.10
N ALA A 190 -9.25 2.96 -18.16
CA ALA A 190 -9.64 1.59 -18.45
C ALA A 190 -11.07 1.47 -19.03
N LEU A 191 -11.95 2.40 -18.68
CA LEU A 191 -13.32 2.43 -19.15
C LEU A 191 -13.52 3.33 -20.39
N ALA A 192 -12.48 4.00 -20.89
CA ALA A 192 -12.63 4.97 -21.99
C ALA A 192 -13.27 4.38 -23.24
N ASP A 193 -12.89 3.16 -23.61
CA ASP A 193 -13.33 2.47 -24.82
C ASP A 193 -14.44 1.43 -24.57
N VAL A 194 -14.99 1.39 -23.33
CA VAL A 194 -16.08 0.45 -23.01
C VAL A 194 -17.40 0.95 -23.58
N PRO A 195 -18.19 0.09 -24.25
CA PRO A 195 -19.55 0.44 -24.68
C PRO A 195 -20.38 0.95 -23.50
N ASP A 196 -21.24 1.93 -23.76
CA ASP A 196 -22.12 2.55 -22.74
C ASP A 196 -21.35 3.25 -21.59
N ARG A 197 -20.08 3.68 -21.81
CA ARG A 197 -19.27 4.40 -20.84
C ARG A 197 -19.99 5.60 -20.23
N GLU A 198 -20.81 6.28 -21.01
CA GLU A 198 -21.62 7.44 -20.60
C GLU A 198 -22.69 7.09 -19.55
N LYS A 199 -23.03 5.80 -19.41
CA LYS A 199 -23.96 5.32 -18.37
C LYS A 199 -23.28 5.09 -17.00
N ILE A 200 -21.94 5.25 -16.93
CA ILE A 200 -21.17 5.05 -15.71
C ILE A 200 -20.58 6.38 -15.24
N THR A 201 -20.91 6.79 -14.04
CA THR A 201 -20.29 7.94 -13.35
C THR A 201 -19.24 7.45 -12.37
N ILE A 202 -17.99 7.97 -12.45
CA ILE A 202 -16.91 7.63 -11.51
C ILE A 202 -16.83 8.72 -10.45
N ILE A 203 -16.90 8.31 -9.18
CA ILE A 203 -16.87 9.17 -7.99
C ILE A 203 -15.68 8.73 -7.13
N ALA A 204 -14.87 9.68 -6.63
CA ALA A 204 -13.76 9.45 -5.70
C ALA A 204 -13.80 10.50 -4.59
#